data_c68c93f1ab3920cb6f49de4bb4cb0b8a
#
_entry.id   c68c93f1ab3920cb6f49de4bb4cb0b8a
#
_cell.length_a   1.000
_cell.length_b   1.000
_cell.length_c   1.000
_cell.angle_alpha   90.00
_cell.angle_beta   90.00
_cell.angle_gamma   90.00
#
_symmetry.space_group_name_H-M   'P 1'
#
loop_
_entity.id
_entity.type
_entity.pdbx_description
1 polymer ?
#
loop_
_entity_poly.entity_id
_entity_poly.type
_entity_poly.pdbx_seq_one_letter_code
_entity_poly.pdbx_strand_id
1 'polypeptide(L)' 'SCELNLDTACVELCLEDGTLLSIDCTAVENEVANSMYQRSELDWLIYNDPLSYAELILNGEPELYLKAVTEYESLDKS' A
#
# COMPACT_ATOMS: atom_id res chain seq x y z
N SER A 1 8.23 -14.41 1.58
CA SER A 1 8.60 -13.26 2.38
C SER A 1 8.26 -11.96 1.66
N CYS A 2 8.06 -10.92 2.43
CA CYS A 2 7.68 -9.63 1.89
C CYS A 2 8.46 -8.54 2.64
N GLU A 3 9.23 -7.75 1.91
CA GLU A 3 10.10 -6.75 2.51
C GLU A 3 10.05 -5.42 1.77
N LEU A 4 10.21 -4.34 2.52
CA LEU A 4 10.36 -3.02 1.95
C LEU A 4 11.83 -2.76 1.64
N ASN A 5 12.11 -2.43 0.38
CA ASN A 5 13.47 -2.04 -0.03
C ASN A 5 13.54 -0.51 -0.04
N LEU A 6 14.25 0.06 0.92
CA LEU A 6 14.34 1.51 1.06
C LEU A 6 15.12 2.17 -0.07
N ASP A 7 16.07 1.46 -0.66
CA ASP A 7 16.88 2.03 -1.75
C ASP A 7 16.05 2.29 -3.01
N THR A 8 15.08 1.42 -3.28
CA THR A 8 14.26 1.51 -4.48
C THR A 8 12.86 2.00 -4.22
N ALA A 9 12.49 2.16 -2.94
CA ALA A 9 11.13 2.49 -2.51
C ALA A 9 10.11 1.49 -3.04
N CYS A 10 10.46 0.21 -3.04
CA CYS A 10 9.62 -0.87 -3.53
C CYS A 10 9.39 -1.91 -2.45
N VAL A 11 8.20 -2.49 -2.46
CA VAL A 11 7.90 -3.66 -1.63
C VAL A 11 8.19 -4.89 -2.47
N GLU A 12 9.09 -5.74 -1.98
CA GLU A 12 9.51 -6.95 -2.68
C GLU A 12 8.83 -8.16 -2.07
N LEU A 13 8.13 -8.91 -2.90
CA LEU A 13 7.38 -10.10 -2.48
C LEU A 13 7.97 -11.33 -3.15
N CYS A 14 8.41 -12.30 -2.35
CA CYS A 14 8.89 -13.57 -2.86
C CYS A 14 7.79 -14.61 -2.76
N LEU A 15 7.36 -15.13 -3.90
CA LEU A 15 6.29 -16.12 -3.96
C LEU A 15 6.83 -17.53 -3.68
N GLU A 16 5.91 -18.46 -3.44
CA GLU A 16 6.29 -19.84 -3.11
C GLU A 16 7.04 -20.54 -4.24
N ASP A 17 6.77 -20.18 -5.47
CA ASP A 17 7.44 -20.78 -6.63
C ASP A 17 8.80 -20.15 -6.94
N GLY A 18 9.25 -19.22 -6.10
CA GLY A 18 10.52 -18.55 -6.29
C GLY A 18 10.45 -17.27 -7.10
N THR A 19 9.25 -16.90 -7.58
CA THR A 19 9.07 -15.66 -8.33
C THR A 19 9.20 -14.48 -7.39
N LEU A 20 9.91 -13.45 -7.84
CA LEU A 20 10.07 -12.21 -7.07
C LEU A 20 9.28 -11.10 -7.74
N LEU A 21 8.36 -10.50 -7.00
CA LEU A 21 7.58 -9.36 -7.46
C LEU A 21 8.03 -8.10 -6.74
N SER A 22 8.06 -6.99 -7.46
CA SER A 22 8.46 -5.72 -6.91
C SER A 22 7.36 -4.69 -7.17
N ILE A 23 6.89 -4.04 -6.11
CA ILE A 23 5.83 -3.03 -6.19
C ILE A 23 6.46 -1.67 -5.98
N ASP A 24 6.38 -0.82 -7.00
CA ASP A 24 6.89 0.56 -6.90
C ASP A 24 5.89 1.40 -6.10
N CYS A 25 6.22 1.65 -4.85
CA CYS A 25 5.32 2.35 -3.94
C CYS A 25 5.04 3.78 -4.39
N THR A 26 6.03 4.45 -4.98
CA THR A 26 5.85 5.82 -5.48
C THR A 26 4.83 5.85 -6.61
N ALA A 27 4.95 4.92 -7.55
CA ALA A 27 4.00 4.86 -8.66
C ALA A 27 2.58 4.56 -8.15
N VAL A 28 2.46 3.65 -7.19
CA VAL A 28 1.15 3.32 -6.63
C VAL A 28 0.53 4.54 -5.95
N GLU A 29 1.31 5.24 -5.13
CA GLU A 29 0.79 6.43 -4.45
C GLU A 29 0.34 7.50 -5.44
N ASN A 30 1.09 7.69 -6.51
CA ASN A 30 0.74 8.68 -7.52
C ASN A 30 -0.56 8.33 -8.26
N GLU A 31 -0.86 7.05 -8.40
CA GLU A 31 -2.05 6.62 -9.11
C GLU A 31 -3.30 6.54 -8.24
N VAL A 32 -3.15 6.07 -6.99
CA VAL A 32 -4.32 5.74 -6.18
C VAL A 32 -4.55 6.68 -5.01
N ALA A 33 -3.51 7.32 -4.49
CA ALA A 33 -3.65 8.21 -3.33
C ALA A 33 -4.00 9.62 -3.78
N ASN A 34 -5.13 10.13 -3.31
CA ASN A 34 -5.64 11.44 -3.71
C ASN A 34 -5.38 12.54 -2.69
N SER A 35 -4.82 12.20 -1.53
CA SER A 35 -4.57 13.17 -0.47
C SER A 35 -3.40 12.73 0.39
N MET A 36 -2.91 13.66 1.22
CA MET A 36 -1.84 13.36 2.17
C MET A 36 -2.26 12.25 3.13
N TYR A 37 -3.51 12.26 3.55
CA TYR A 37 -4.03 11.23 4.43
C TYR A 37 -3.93 9.85 3.80
N GLN A 38 -4.34 9.74 2.53
CA GLN A 38 -4.28 8.46 1.83
C GLN A 38 -2.85 8.00 1.62
N ARG A 39 -1.92 8.92 1.34
CA ARG A 39 -0.51 8.59 1.23
C ARG A 39 0.05 8.08 2.56
N SER A 40 -0.34 8.72 3.65
CA SER A 40 0.10 8.30 4.98
C SER A 40 -0.42 6.91 5.32
N GLU A 41 -1.63 6.59 4.92
CA GLU A 41 -2.21 5.26 5.16
C GLU A 41 -1.44 4.18 4.41
N LEU A 42 -1.08 4.44 3.16
CA LEU A 42 -0.27 3.50 2.40
C LEU A 42 1.13 3.36 3.01
N ASP A 43 1.74 4.47 3.42
CA ASP A 43 3.05 4.42 4.06
C ASP A 43 3.02 3.59 5.34
N TRP A 44 1.97 3.74 6.13
CA TRP A 44 1.82 2.95 7.34
C TRP A 44 1.83 1.45 7.04
N LEU A 45 1.08 1.04 6.00
CA LEU A 45 1.06 -0.36 5.58
C LEU A 45 2.44 -0.82 5.11
N ILE A 46 3.10 0.00 4.31
CA ILE A 46 4.42 -0.34 3.77
C ILE A 46 5.42 -0.61 4.89
N TYR A 47 5.43 0.22 5.92
CA TYR A 47 6.41 0.11 6.99
C TYR A 47 6.02 -0.89 8.07
N ASN A 48 4.74 -1.10 8.29
CA ASN A 48 4.26 -1.92 9.41
C ASN A 48 3.70 -3.27 8.98
N ASP A 49 3.18 -3.38 7.76
CA ASP A 49 2.55 -4.61 7.28
C ASP A 49 2.68 -4.71 5.77
N PRO A 50 3.92 -4.88 5.27
CA PRO A 50 4.14 -4.93 3.82
C PRO A 50 3.40 -6.07 3.10
N LEU A 51 3.14 -7.17 3.78
CA LEU A 51 2.37 -8.25 3.18
C LEU A 51 0.94 -7.82 2.88
N SER A 52 0.29 -7.15 3.82
CA SER A 52 -1.05 -6.62 3.60
C SER A 52 -1.06 -5.58 2.48
N TYR A 53 -0.04 -4.75 2.43
CA TYR A 53 0.11 -3.78 1.34
C TYR A 53 0.18 -4.50 -0.01
N ALA A 54 1.02 -5.53 -0.11
CA ALA A 54 1.18 -6.28 -1.35
C ALA A 54 -0.13 -6.94 -1.76
N GLU A 55 -0.84 -7.55 -0.81
CA GLU A 55 -2.12 -8.16 -1.10
C GLU A 55 -3.15 -7.15 -1.57
N LEU A 56 -3.18 -5.97 -0.95
CA LEU A 56 -4.09 -4.91 -1.35
C LEU A 56 -3.84 -4.46 -2.78
N ILE A 57 -2.59 -4.25 -3.13
CA ILE A 57 -2.22 -3.75 -4.46
C ILE A 57 -2.43 -4.81 -5.54
N LEU A 58 -2.06 -6.06 -5.26
CA LEU A 58 -2.10 -7.13 -6.26
C LEU A 58 -3.47 -7.78 -6.40
N ASN A 59 -4.20 -7.92 -5.31
CA ASN A 59 -5.45 -8.67 -5.29
C ASN A 59 -6.66 -7.87 -4.84
N GLY A 60 -6.44 -6.70 -4.24
CA GLY A 60 -7.51 -5.89 -3.68
C GLY A 60 -7.88 -4.72 -4.58
N GLU A 61 -8.60 -3.78 -3.99
CA GLU A 61 -9.01 -2.56 -4.67
C GLU A 61 -8.52 -1.37 -3.83
N PRO A 62 -7.28 -0.93 -4.05
CA PRO A 62 -6.66 0.10 -3.21
C PRO A 62 -7.42 1.43 -3.22
N GLU A 63 -8.00 1.80 -4.36
CA GLU A 63 -8.76 3.05 -4.43
C GLU A 63 -9.99 3.01 -3.54
N LEU A 64 -10.71 1.89 -3.54
CA LEU A 64 -11.88 1.72 -2.67
C LEU A 64 -11.49 1.65 -1.21
N TYR A 65 -10.40 0.94 -0.92
CA TYR A 65 -9.88 0.87 0.44
C TYR A 65 -9.56 2.26 0.98
N LEU A 66 -8.83 3.05 0.21
CA LEU A 66 -8.42 4.38 0.64
C LEU A 66 -9.61 5.32 0.79
N LYS A 67 -10.58 5.20 -0.10
CA LYS A 67 -11.80 5.99 0.00
C LYS A 67 -12.56 5.64 1.27
N ALA A 68 -12.70 4.36 1.57
CA ALA A 68 -13.42 3.91 2.76
C ALA A 68 -12.73 4.41 4.05
N VAL A 69 -11.41 4.32 4.10
CA VAL A 69 -10.65 4.80 5.24
C VAL A 69 -10.82 6.30 5.42
N THR A 70 -10.75 7.05 4.32
CA THR A 70 -10.90 8.49 4.35
C THR A 70 -12.29 8.89 4.83
N GLU A 71 -13.33 8.24 4.35
CA GLU A 71 -14.69 8.51 4.76
C GLU A 71 -14.92 8.17 6.23
N TYR A 72 -14.39 7.04 6.66
CA TYR A 72 -14.49 6.63 8.05
C TYR A 72 -13.81 7.65 8.97
N GLU A 73 -12.65 8.11 8.60
CA GLU A 73 -11.92 9.09 9.38
C GLU A 73 -12.68 10.41 9.47
N SER A 74 -13.31 10.82 8.38
CA SER A 74 -14.14 12.04 8.37
C SER A 74 -15.31 11.93 9.32
N LEU A 75 -15.98 10.78 9.35
CA LEU A 75 -17.10 10.55 10.27
C LEU A 75 -16.62 10.54 11.71
N ASP A 76 -15.48 9.98 11.95
CA ASP A 76 -14.92 9.90 13.29
C ASP A 76 -14.58 11.26 13.85
N LYS A 77 -14.24 12.20 13.00
CA LYS A 77 -13.89 13.56 13.41
C LYS A 77 -15.12 14.44 13.67
N SER A 78 -16.23 14.03 13.18
CA SER A 78 -17.45 14.79 13.41
C SER A 78 -18.05 14.46 14.78
#